data_28ff3aefe4da74f816e039f3443a46b5
#
_entry.id   28ff3aefe4da74f816e039f3443a46b5
#
_cell.length_a   1.000
_cell.length_b   1.000
_cell.length_c   1.000
_cell.angle_alpha   90.00
_cell.angle_beta   90.00
_cell.angle_gamma   90.00
#
_symmetry.space_group_name_H-M   'P 1'
#
loop_
_entity.id
_entity.type
_entity.pdbx_description
1 polymer ?
#
loop_
_entity_poly.entity_id
_entity_poly.type
_entity_poly.pdbx_seq_one_letter_code
_entity_poly.pdbx_strand_id
1 'polypeptide(L)'
;MLTAERRRSIMQTLQREGKVYASELSKAMHVSEDTIRRDLRELASAGMLQRVHGGALPRSPATASFTERQQQAPEAKAAIAQAAIRLIHQDQVIILDGGTTPLQVAQQLPPDLRATVITHSPPIALALAEHPEIEVIVIGGKLYKHELVNVGAATVEAFRNIRADLCILGIGSLHPEVGISTSNLEEAYVKRAMIASAAEVVALTSAEKLGTAAPYIIGPLSDLTHIVTERSVPDEVLAPYRALGITLLRA
;
A
#
# COMPACT_ATOMS: atom_id res chain seq x y z
N MET A 1 -14.55 34.41 7.06
CA MET A 1 -13.36 33.56 7.31
C MET A 1 -12.37 33.77 6.19
N LEU A 2 -11.10 34.05 6.51
CA LEU A 2 -10.04 34.21 5.51
C LEU A 2 -9.70 32.85 4.87
N THR A 3 -9.24 32.87 3.61
CA THR A 3 -8.93 31.63 2.85
C THR A 3 -7.91 30.76 3.58
N ALA A 4 -6.86 31.35 4.16
CA ALA A 4 -5.86 30.60 4.91
C ALA A 4 -6.40 29.92 6.17
N GLU A 5 -7.29 30.59 6.91
CA GLU A 5 -7.98 30.04 8.09
C GLU A 5 -8.90 28.88 7.68
N ARG A 6 -9.65 29.06 6.59
CA ARG A 6 -10.56 28.02 6.10
C ARG A 6 -9.81 26.77 5.68
N ARG A 7 -8.69 26.89 4.95
CA ARG A 7 -7.86 25.75 4.58
C ARG A 7 -7.23 25.05 5.79
N ARG A 8 -6.81 25.80 6.79
CA ARG A 8 -6.33 25.23 8.05
C ARG A 8 -7.42 24.43 8.74
N SER A 9 -8.64 24.96 8.81
CA SER A 9 -9.80 24.28 9.39
C SER A 9 -10.15 23.01 8.61
N ILE A 10 -10.11 23.03 7.27
CA ILE A 10 -10.29 21.84 6.43
C ILE A 10 -9.29 20.77 6.80
N MET A 11 -8.00 21.09 6.88
CA MET A 11 -6.94 20.13 7.23
C MET A 11 -7.10 19.57 8.65
N GLN A 12 -7.50 20.40 9.63
CA GLN A 12 -7.76 19.96 10.99
C GLN A 12 -8.95 18.97 11.04
N THR A 13 -10.03 19.27 10.31
CA THR A 13 -11.17 18.37 10.21
C THR A 13 -10.77 17.06 9.54
N LEU A 14 -10.00 17.12 8.45
CA LEU A 14 -9.50 15.94 7.75
C LEU A 14 -8.64 15.04 8.65
N GLN A 15 -7.75 15.64 9.45
CA GLN A 15 -6.91 14.89 10.40
C GLN A 15 -7.72 14.23 11.52
N ARG A 16 -8.75 14.91 12.01
CA ARG A 16 -9.62 14.41 13.08
C ARG A 16 -10.57 13.31 12.62
N GLU A 17 -11.18 13.49 11.44
CA GLU A 17 -12.29 12.66 10.95
C GLU A 17 -11.88 11.63 9.90
N GLY A 18 -10.63 11.72 9.40
CA GLY A 18 -10.11 10.82 8.36
C GLY A 18 -10.71 11.05 6.97
N LYS A 19 -11.76 11.87 6.86
CA LYS A 19 -12.41 12.26 5.59
C LYS A 19 -13.15 13.58 5.74
N VAL A 20 -13.35 14.29 4.62
CA VAL A 20 -14.19 15.49 4.59
C VAL A 20 -15.05 15.51 3.34
N TYR A 21 -16.29 15.97 3.48
CA TYR A 21 -17.23 16.18 2.38
C TYR A 21 -17.40 17.67 2.08
N ALA A 22 -17.38 18.05 0.79
CA ALA A 22 -17.50 19.44 0.39
C ALA A 22 -18.83 20.08 0.85
N SER A 23 -19.93 19.32 0.83
CA SER A 23 -21.24 19.76 1.28
C SER A 23 -21.32 20.01 2.79
N GLU A 24 -20.66 19.19 3.60
CA GLU A 24 -20.61 19.35 5.06
C GLU A 24 -19.74 20.54 5.45
N LEU A 25 -18.54 20.65 4.86
CA LEU A 25 -17.65 21.79 5.05
C LEU A 25 -18.30 23.12 4.63
N SER A 26 -19.04 23.12 3.52
CA SER A 26 -19.80 24.28 3.04
C SER A 26 -20.78 24.77 4.08
N LYS A 27 -21.58 23.87 4.66
CA LYS A 27 -22.55 24.18 5.72
C LYS A 27 -21.84 24.67 7.00
N ALA A 28 -20.82 23.95 7.46
CA ALA A 28 -20.10 24.26 8.71
C ALA A 28 -19.35 25.60 8.63
N MET A 29 -18.84 25.97 7.45
CA MET A 29 -18.05 27.20 7.26
C MET A 29 -18.85 28.36 6.66
N HIS A 30 -20.16 28.18 6.39
CA HIS A 30 -21.05 29.17 5.79
C HIS A 30 -20.49 29.78 4.47
N VAL A 31 -19.97 28.94 3.57
CA VAL A 31 -19.49 29.32 2.25
C VAL A 31 -20.09 28.38 1.19
N SER A 32 -20.04 28.78 -0.09
CA SER A 32 -20.53 27.90 -1.17
C SER A 32 -19.69 26.64 -1.32
N GLU A 33 -20.30 25.53 -1.79
CA GLU A 33 -19.56 24.31 -2.11
C GLU A 33 -18.46 24.55 -3.15
N ASP A 34 -18.66 25.47 -4.11
CA ASP A 34 -17.64 25.81 -5.10
C ASP A 34 -16.39 26.44 -4.46
N THR A 35 -16.59 27.23 -3.39
CA THR A 35 -15.47 27.78 -2.61
C THR A 35 -14.69 26.65 -1.93
N ILE A 36 -15.37 25.70 -1.32
CA ILE A 36 -14.73 24.50 -0.70
C ILE A 36 -14.05 23.66 -1.77
N ARG A 37 -14.71 23.38 -2.90
CA ARG A 37 -14.11 22.59 -3.99
C ARG A 37 -12.85 23.25 -4.57
N ARG A 38 -12.79 24.59 -4.58
CA ARG A 38 -11.58 25.34 -4.97
C ARG A 38 -10.47 25.14 -3.93
N ASP A 39 -10.78 25.27 -2.64
CA ASP A 39 -9.80 25.08 -1.58
C ASP A 39 -9.27 23.64 -1.56
N LEU A 40 -10.14 22.65 -1.71
CA LEU A 40 -9.72 21.23 -1.80
C LEU A 40 -8.82 20.99 -3.02
N ARG A 41 -9.08 21.68 -4.16
CA ARG A 41 -8.26 21.58 -5.37
C ARG A 41 -6.86 22.15 -5.12
N GLU A 42 -6.75 23.29 -4.47
CA GLU A 42 -5.47 23.92 -4.19
C GLU A 42 -4.67 23.15 -3.12
N LEU A 43 -5.33 22.64 -2.07
CA LEU A 43 -4.70 21.76 -1.09
C LEU A 43 -4.20 20.47 -1.72
N ALA A 44 -4.96 19.88 -2.65
CA ALA A 44 -4.52 18.69 -3.40
C ALA A 44 -3.33 18.98 -4.31
N SER A 45 -3.34 20.14 -5.01
CA SER A 45 -2.21 20.57 -5.85
C SER A 45 -0.94 20.81 -5.04
N ALA A 46 -1.10 21.25 -3.78
CA ALA A 46 0.00 21.38 -2.82
C ALA A 46 0.41 20.03 -2.18
N GLY A 47 -0.23 18.92 -2.56
CA GLY A 47 0.10 17.58 -2.05
C GLY A 47 -0.36 17.31 -0.62
N MET A 48 -1.23 18.14 -0.05
CA MET A 48 -1.64 18.03 1.35
C MET A 48 -2.78 17.04 1.59
N LEU A 49 -3.58 16.73 0.57
CA LEU A 49 -4.69 15.78 0.65
C LEU A 49 -4.92 15.09 -0.71
N GLN A 50 -5.69 14.01 -0.70
CA GLN A 50 -6.17 13.33 -1.90
C GLN A 50 -7.65 13.68 -2.13
N ARG A 51 -7.98 14.28 -3.28
CA ARG A 51 -9.38 14.51 -3.66
C ARG A 51 -10.04 13.22 -4.11
N VAL A 52 -11.27 13.04 -3.66
CA VAL A 52 -12.19 11.97 -4.08
C VAL A 52 -13.51 12.58 -4.51
N HIS A 53 -14.44 11.77 -5.03
CA HIS A 53 -15.78 12.25 -5.37
C HIS A 53 -16.48 12.82 -4.14
N GLY A 54 -16.93 14.08 -4.24
CA GLY A 54 -17.64 14.77 -3.17
C GLY A 54 -16.78 15.31 -2.01
N GLY A 55 -15.45 15.04 -1.97
CA GLY A 55 -14.64 15.45 -0.82
C GLY A 55 -13.14 15.21 -0.94
N ALA A 56 -12.51 14.93 0.20
CA ALA A 56 -11.09 14.60 0.27
C ALA A 56 -10.78 13.61 1.41
N LEU A 57 -9.68 12.88 1.22
CA LEU A 57 -9.07 11.93 2.16
C LEU A 57 -7.62 12.34 2.47
N PRO A 58 -7.04 11.85 3.57
CA PRO A 58 -5.62 11.97 3.82
C PRO A 58 -4.82 11.37 2.65
N ARG A 59 -3.80 12.08 2.22
CA ARG A 59 -2.90 11.58 1.19
C ARG A 59 -1.91 10.60 1.81
N SER A 60 -1.57 9.56 1.04
CA SER A 60 -0.50 8.65 1.44
C SER A 60 0.80 9.39 1.72
N PRO A 61 1.49 9.09 2.82
CA PRO A 61 2.84 9.60 3.09
C PRO A 61 3.91 8.91 2.21
N ALA A 62 3.58 7.85 1.48
CA ALA A 62 4.49 7.10 0.63
C ALA A 62 4.86 7.87 -0.66
N THR A 63 5.35 9.10 -0.51
CA THR A 63 5.84 9.95 -1.61
C THR A 63 7.37 9.98 -1.71
N ALA A 64 8.07 9.52 -0.68
CA ALA A 64 9.52 9.41 -0.66
C ALA A 64 10.01 8.25 -1.55
N SER A 65 11.22 8.36 -2.11
CA SER A 65 11.86 7.32 -2.91
C SER A 65 12.09 6.03 -2.10
N PHE A 66 12.34 4.93 -2.78
CA PHE A 66 12.68 3.64 -2.13
C PHE A 66 13.82 3.80 -1.11
N THR A 67 14.90 4.47 -1.50
CA THR A 67 16.09 4.66 -0.64
C THR A 67 15.77 5.47 0.62
N GLU A 68 15.00 6.54 0.49
CA GLU A 68 14.58 7.35 1.64
C GLU A 68 13.66 6.55 2.57
N ARG A 69 12.68 5.82 2.00
CA ARG A 69 11.77 4.98 2.79
C ARG A 69 12.47 3.81 3.46
N GLN A 70 13.58 3.29 2.92
CA GLN A 70 14.34 2.22 3.55
C GLN A 70 14.83 2.60 4.95
N GLN A 71 15.16 3.89 5.15
CA GLN A 71 15.61 4.42 6.43
C GLN A 71 14.47 4.80 7.40
N GLN A 72 13.22 4.85 6.91
CA GLN A 72 12.07 5.19 7.73
C GLN A 72 11.53 3.96 8.48
N ALA A 73 11.37 4.08 9.80
CA ALA A 73 10.80 3.06 10.70
C ALA A 73 11.30 1.62 10.41
N PRO A 74 12.62 1.37 10.40
CA PRO A 74 13.17 0.06 10.04
C PRO A 74 12.71 -1.05 10.99
N GLU A 75 12.59 -0.77 12.28
CA GLU A 75 12.13 -1.73 13.30
C GLU A 75 10.68 -2.16 13.07
N ALA A 76 9.78 -1.21 12.77
CA ALA A 76 8.39 -1.51 12.48
C ALA A 76 8.25 -2.38 11.22
N LYS A 77 9.02 -2.09 10.16
CA LYS A 77 9.03 -2.91 8.95
C LYS A 77 9.59 -4.31 9.19
N ALA A 78 10.62 -4.43 10.00
CA ALA A 78 11.19 -5.72 10.38
C ALA A 78 10.17 -6.56 11.17
N ALA A 79 9.44 -5.96 12.11
CA ALA A 79 8.40 -6.63 12.86
C ALA A 79 7.25 -7.08 11.95
N ILE A 80 6.76 -6.21 11.06
CA ILE A 80 5.74 -6.56 10.05
C ILE A 80 6.22 -7.73 9.18
N ALA A 81 7.47 -7.70 8.73
CA ALA A 81 8.06 -8.79 7.95
C ALA A 81 8.07 -10.12 8.69
N GLN A 82 8.50 -10.13 9.96
CA GLN A 82 8.48 -11.33 10.81
C GLN A 82 7.08 -11.90 11.00
N ALA A 83 6.08 -11.04 11.17
CA ALA A 83 4.70 -11.48 11.27
C ALA A 83 4.19 -12.09 9.95
N ALA A 84 4.56 -11.50 8.81
CA ALA A 84 4.19 -11.99 7.47
C ALA A 84 4.85 -13.34 7.14
N ILE A 85 6.10 -13.55 7.54
CA ILE A 85 6.83 -14.81 7.31
C ILE A 85 6.11 -16.02 7.93
N ARG A 86 5.35 -15.84 9.00
CA ARG A 86 4.55 -16.92 9.63
C ARG A 86 3.43 -17.44 8.74
N LEU A 87 3.08 -16.72 7.69
CA LEU A 87 2.08 -17.15 6.68
C LEU A 87 2.71 -17.93 5.53
N ILE A 88 4.04 -18.02 5.49
CA ILE A 88 4.77 -18.71 4.42
C ILE A 88 5.03 -20.16 4.86
N HIS A 89 4.75 -21.09 3.95
CA HIS A 89 4.95 -22.51 4.17
C HIS A 89 5.91 -23.11 3.13
N GLN A 90 6.42 -24.32 3.44
CA GLN A 90 7.29 -25.07 2.55
C GLN A 90 6.62 -25.35 1.20
N ASP A 91 7.41 -25.36 0.14
CA ASP A 91 7.04 -25.70 -1.23
C ASP A 91 6.01 -24.76 -1.92
N GLN A 92 5.70 -23.59 -1.32
CA GLN A 92 4.81 -22.60 -1.92
C GLN A 92 5.44 -21.85 -3.09
N VAL A 93 4.59 -21.45 -4.03
CA VAL A 93 4.88 -20.43 -5.04
C VAL A 93 4.39 -19.09 -4.51
N ILE A 94 5.32 -18.16 -4.30
CA ILE A 94 5.08 -16.88 -3.62
C ILE A 94 5.36 -15.74 -4.59
N ILE A 95 4.41 -14.85 -4.79
CA ILE A 95 4.65 -13.55 -5.39
C ILE A 95 5.06 -12.59 -4.28
N LEU A 96 6.29 -12.08 -4.33
CA LEU A 96 6.80 -11.07 -3.40
C LEU A 96 6.96 -9.74 -4.14
N ASP A 97 6.06 -8.80 -3.82
CA ASP A 97 6.01 -7.46 -4.39
C ASP A 97 7.23 -6.62 -3.99
N GLY A 98 7.47 -5.54 -4.72
CA GLY A 98 8.51 -4.58 -4.37
C GLY A 98 8.15 -3.69 -3.18
N GLY A 99 9.17 -3.02 -2.65
CA GLY A 99 9.04 -2.08 -1.55
C GLY A 99 9.92 -2.42 -0.36
N THR A 100 10.04 -1.47 0.56
CA THR A 100 11.00 -1.59 1.68
C THR A 100 10.56 -2.59 2.75
N THR A 101 9.25 -2.81 2.94
CA THR A 101 8.75 -3.83 3.86
C THR A 101 8.82 -5.24 3.25
N PRO A 102 8.41 -5.48 1.97
CA PRO A 102 8.68 -6.75 1.30
C PRO A 102 10.17 -7.12 1.21
N LEU A 103 11.06 -6.13 1.06
CA LEU A 103 12.50 -6.37 1.14
C LEU A 103 12.91 -6.93 2.51
N GLN A 104 12.32 -6.43 3.62
CA GLN A 104 12.56 -6.99 4.96
C GLN A 104 12.05 -8.44 5.06
N VAL A 105 10.96 -8.79 4.38
CA VAL A 105 10.51 -10.20 4.29
C VAL A 105 11.61 -11.04 3.63
N ALA A 106 12.08 -10.64 2.44
CA ALA A 106 13.13 -11.38 1.72
C ALA A 106 14.40 -11.58 2.55
N GLN A 107 14.83 -10.55 3.27
CA GLN A 107 16.04 -10.57 4.10
C GLN A 107 15.95 -11.45 5.36
N GLN A 108 14.73 -11.79 5.79
CA GLN A 108 14.47 -12.52 7.03
C GLN A 108 13.87 -13.91 6.80
N LEU A 109 13.74 -14.35 5.55
CA LEU A 109 13.28 -15.72 5.26
C LEU A 109 14.21 -16.76 5.91
N PRO A 110 13.64 -17.81 6.54
CA PRO A 110 14.44 -18.87 7.16
C PRO A 110 15.33 -19.58 6.13
N PRO A 111 16.59 -19.89 6.45
CA PRO A 111 17.52 -20.49 5.49
C PRO A 111 17.14 -21.91 5.06
N ASP A 112 16.27 -22.58 5.80
CA ASP A 112 15.73 -23.89 5.51
C ASP A 112 14.36 -23.85 4.80
N LEU A 113 13.86 -22.66 4.46
CA LEU A 113 12.62 -22.50 3.71
C LEU A 113 12.85 -22.86 2.23
N ARG A 114 12.18 -23.91 1.78
CA ARG A 114 12.13 -24.28 0.38
C ARG A 114 10.86 -23.69 -0.25
N ALA A 115 11.02 -22.81 -1.23
CA ALA A 115 9.90 -22.15 -1.93
C ALA A 115 10.36 -21.60 -3.29
N THR A 116 9.41 -21.26 -4.16
CA THR A 116 9.66 -20.46 -5.36
C THR A 116 9.18 -19.05 -5.12
N VAL A 117 10.07 -18.07 -5.14
CA VAL A 117 9.75 -16.65 -4.99
C VAL A 117 9.80 -15.95 -6.33
N ILE A 118 8.67 -15.37 -6.74
CA ILE A 118 8.50 -14.62 -7.97
C ILE A 118 8.43 -13.14 -7.62
N THR A 119 9.33 -12.34 -8.15
CA THR A 119 9.38 -10.90 -7.87
C THR A 119 9.70 -10.07 -9.12
N HIS A 120 9.20 -8.84 -9.15
CA HIS A 120 9.58 -7.83 -10.15
C HIS A 120 10.55 -6.78 -9.57
N SER A 121 11.03 -7.00 -8.35
CA SER A 121 11.90 -6.08 -7.61
C SER A 121 13.35 -6.53 -7.65
N PRO A 122 14.26 -5.82 -8.37
CA PRO A 122 15.68 -6.12 -8.34
C PRO A 122 16.29 -6.17 -6.93
N PRO A 123 15.97 -5.26 -5.99
CA PRO A 123 16.46 -5.37 -4.61
C PRO A 123 16.10 -6.67 -3.90
N ILE A 124 14.87 -7.18 -4.12
CA ILE A 124 14.42 -8.45 -3.53
C ILE A 124 15.14 -9.63 -4.19
N ALA A 125 15.26 -9.61 -5.51
CA ALA A 125 16.00 -10.66 -6.24
C ALA A 125 17.46 -10.77 -5.75
N LEU A 126 18.12 -9.63 -5.55
CA LEU A 126 19.48 -9.59 -5.02
C LEU A 126 19.55 -10.07 -3.56
N ALA A 127 18.57 -9.73 -2.71
CA ALA A 127 18.53 -10.18 -1.32
C ALA A 127 18.37 -11.71 -1.20
N LEU A 128 17.75 -12.35 -2.19
CA LEU A 128 17.51 -13.79 -2.22
C LEU A 128 18.55 -14.56 -3.06
N ALA A 129 19.47 -13.87 -3.75
CA ALA A 129 20.41 -14.51 -4.69
C ALA A 129 21.30 -15.59 -4.04
N GLU A 130 21.60 -15.47 -2.76
CA GLU A 130 22.42 -16.42 -2.01
C GLU A 130 21.59 -17.31 -1.04
N HIS A 131 20.24 -17.24 -1.12
CA HIS A 131 19.41 -18.09 -0.26
C HIS A 131 19.50 -19.55 -0.71
N PRO A 132 19.83 -20.51 0.17
CA PRO A 132 20.20 -21.86 -0.23
C PRO A 132 19.07 -22.69 -0.84
N GLU A 133 17.81 -22.46 -0.42
CA GLU A 133 16.67 -23.33 -0.74
C GLU A 133 15.55 -22.62 -1.53
N ILE A 134 15.69 -21.33 -1.82
CA ILE A 134 14.67 -20.58 -2.56
C ILE A 134 15.06 -20.51 -4.05
N GLU A 135 14.15 -20.97 -4.92
CA GLU A 135 14.20 -20.64 -6.34
C GLU A 135 13.67 -19.22 -6.55
N VAL A 136 14.43 -18.38 -7.26
CA VAL A 136 14.06 -16.98 -7.50
C VAL A 136 13.74 -16.76 -8.98
N ILE A 137 12.51 -16.37 -9.28
CA ILE A 137 12.08 -15.98 -10.63
C ILE A 137 11.93 -14.47 -10.66
N VAL A 138 12.73 -13.80 -11.52
CA VAL A 138 12.71 -12.34 -11.67
C VAL A 138 11.88 -11.97 -12.89
N ILE A 139 10.78 -11.25 -12.66
CA ILE A 139 9.96 -10.69 -13.73
C ILE A 139 10.58 -9.39 -14.23
N GLY A 140 11.00 -9.38 -15.48
CA GLY A 140 11.55 -8.21 -16.15
C GLY A 140 10.51 -7.18 -16.56
N GLY A 141 11.01 -6.07 -17.12
CA GLY A 141 10.19 -4.96 -17.60
C GLY A 141 10.94 -3.64 -17.61
N LYS A 142 10.21 -2.53 -17.67
CA LYS A 142 10.75 -1.18 -17.54
C LYS A 142 10.98 -0.86 -16.06
N LEU A 143 12.20 -0.54 -15.67
CA LEU A 143 12.50 -0.16 -14.30
C LEU A 143 11.84 1.18 -13.91
N TYR A 144 10.93 1.14 -12.95
CA TYR A 144 10.41 2.32 -12.25
C TYR A 144 11.36 2.68 -11.10
N LYS A 145 12.24 3.64 -11.36
CA LYS A 145 13.39 3.98 -10.49
C LYS A 145 12.98 4.44 -9.09
N HIS A 146 11.80 5.06 -8.95
CA HIS A 146 11.34 5.58 -7.66
C HIS A 146 11.10 4.47 -6.63
N GLU A 147 10.57 3.32 -7.09
CA GLU A 147 10.23 2.15 -6.26
C GLU A 147 11.22 0.99 -6.44
N LEU A 148 12.16 1.09 -7.40
CA LEU A 148 13.07 0.02 -7.81
C LEU A 148 12.32 -1.27 -8.16
N VAL A 149 11.28 -1.15 -8.99
CA VAL A 149 10.48 -2.29 -9.48
C VAL A 149 10.32 -2.24 -10.99
N ASN A 150 10.15 -3.39 -11.61
CA ASN A 150 9.85 -3.48 -13.03
C ASN A 150 8.34 -3.30 -13.26
N VAL A 151 7.97 -2.51 -14.27
CA VAL A 151 6.59 -2.21 -14.67
C VAL A 151 6.41 -2.32 -16.17
N GLY A 152 5.18 -2.18 -16.64
CA GLY A 152 4.81 -2.19 -18.05
C GLY A 152 4.09 -3.47 -18.49
N ALA A 153 3.63 -3.48 -19.74
CA ALA A 153 2.78 -4.54 -20.27
C ALA A 153 3.41 -5.94 -20.18
N ALA A 154 4.71 -6.06 -20.45
CA ALA A 154 5.44 -7.34 -20.35
C ALA A 154 5.43 -7.88 -18.91
N THR A 155 5.62 -7.00 -17.91
CA THR A 155 5.57 -7.37 -16.49
C THR A 155 4.16 -7.84 -16.10
N VAL A 156 3.11 -7.11 -16.52
CA VAL A 156 1.71 -7.47 -16.28
C VAL A 156 1.39 -8.84 -16.89
N GLU A 157 1.79 -9.06 -18.16
CA GLU A 157 1.52 -10.31 -18.86
C GLU A 157 2.25 -11.51 -18.23
N ALA A 158 3.50 -11.31 -17.77
CA ALA A 158 4.23 -12.36 -17.07
C ALA A 158 3.49 -12.81 -15.79
N PHE A 159 3.00 -11.88 -14.98
CA PHE A 159 2.22 -12.24 -13.77
C PHE A 159 0.90 -12.95 -14.09
N ARG A 160 0.20 -12.59 -15.17
CA ARG A 160 -1.07 -13.24 -15.58
C ARG A 160 -0.93 -14.72 -15.87
N ASN A 161 0.26 -15.16 -16.26
CA ASN A 161 0.55 -16.56 -16.56
C ASN A 161 1.02 -17.37 -15.33
N ILE A 162 0.97 -16.78 -14.14
CA ILE A 162 1.34 -17.43 -12.87
C ILE A 162 0.08 -17.87 -12.12
N ARG A 163 0.23 -18.91 -11.31
CA ARG A 163 -0.69 -19.27 -10.24
C ARG A 163 0.14 -19.47 -8.98
N ALA A 164 0.04 -18.51 -8.08
CA ALA A 164 0.76 -18.51 -6.81
C ALA A 164 -0.16 -18.91 -5.65
N ASP A 165 0.41 -19.50 -4.63
CA ASP A 165 -0.28 -19.78 -3.38
C ASP A 165 -0.48 -18.50 -2.58
N LEU A 166 0.54 -17.64 -2.54
CA LEU A 166 0.59 -16.46 -1.71
C LEU A 166 1.12 -15.25 -2.50
N CYS A 167 0.47 -14.11 -2.37
CA CYS A 167 0.98 -12.81 -2.82
C CYS A 167 1.18 -11.89 -1.61
N ILE A 168 2.41 -11.44 -1.39
CA ILE A 168 2.78 -10.50 -0.33
C ILE A 168 2.98 -9.13 -0.97
N LEU A 169 2.08 -8.19 -0.68
CA LEU A 169 2.03 -6.86 -1.26
C LEU A 169 2.59 -5.80 -0.32
N GLY A 170 3.48 -4.97 -0.83
CA GLY A 170 3.81 -3.68 -0.22
C GLY A 170 2.71 -2.65 -0.52
N ILE A 171 2.10 -2.09 0.51
CA ILE A 171 0.98 -1.15 0.36
C ILE A 171 1.46 0.30 0.44
N GLY A 172 1.01 1.12 -0.50
CA GLY A 172 1.20 2.57 -0.49
C GLY A 172 0.08 3.32 0.23
N SER A 173 -1.16 2.89 0.04
CA SER A 173 -2.37 3.45 0.66
C SER A 173 -3.45 2.39 0.80
N LEU A 174 -4.14 2.39 1.94
CA LEU A 174 -5.22 1.45 2.23
C LEU A 174 -6.37 2.20 2.92
N HIS A 175 -7.55 2.23 2.29
CA HIS A 175 -8.71 2.94 2.80
C HIS A 175 -9.97 2.07 2.78
N PRO A 176 -10.79 2.06 3.85
CA PRO A 176 -11.96 1.17 3.94
C PRO A 176 -12.98 1.33 2.80
N GLU A 177 -13.18 2.55 2.30
CA GLU A 177 -14.16 2.86 1.26
C GLU A 177 -13.55 2.90 -0.16
N VAL A 178 -12.26 3.23 -0.30
CA VAL A 178 -11.58 3.40 -1.60
C VAL A 178 -10.83 2.14 -2.03
N GLY A 179 -10.44 1.30 -1.07
CA GLY A 179 -9.66 0.10 -1.33
C GLY A 179 -8.14 0.35 -1.29
N ILE A 180 -7.42 -0.41 -2.09
CA ILE A 180 -5.97 -0.40 -2.22
C ILE A 180 -5.60 0.58 -3.33
N SER A 181 -4.64 1.48 -3.09
CA SER A 181 -4.22 2.46 -4.10
C SER A 181 -2.73 2.79 -4.04
N THR A 182 -2.21 3.33 -5.15
CA THR A 182 -0.81 3.73 -5.32
C THR A 182 -0.69 5.04 -6.09
N SER A 183 0.51 5.63 -6.07
CA SER A 183 0.83 6.89 -6.74
C SER A 183 1.21 6.73 -8.22
N ASN A 184 1.41 5.50 -8.71
CA ASN A 184 1.84 5.23 -10.08
C ASN A 184 0.87 4.28 -10.81
N LEU A 185 0.44 4.67 -12.01
CA LEU A 185 -0.53 3.91 -12.81
C LEU A 185 0.01 2.55 -13.27
N GLU A 186 1.25 2.51 -13.74
CA GLU A 186 1.88 1.26 -14.21
C GLU A 186 2.05 0.25 -13.05
N GLU A 187 2.40 0.75 -11.87
CA GLU A 187 2.47 -0.05 -10.66
C GLU A 187 1.08 -0.61 -10.28
N ALA A 188 0.02 0.20 -10.42
CA ALA A 188 -1.34 -0.28 -10.18
C ALA A 188 -1.72 -1.44 -11.10
N TYR A 189 -1.34 -1.40 -12.37
CA TYR A 189 -1.60 -2.52 -13.30
C TYR A 189 -0.84 -3.79 -12.91
N VAL A 190 0.42 -3.66 -12.52
CA VAL A 190 1.24 -4.81 -12.08
C VAL A 190 0.65 -5.43 -10.81
N LYS A 191 0.33 -4.63 -9.80
CA LYS A 191 -0.25 -5.12 -8.53
C LYS A 191 -1.62 -5.80 -8.73
N ARG A 192 -2.46 -5.30 -9.64
CA ARG A 192 -3.70 -5.99 -10.03
C ARG A 192 -3.43 -7.38 -10.61
N ALA A 193 -2.41 -7.50 -11.46
CA ALA A 193 -2.04 -8.79 -12.03
C ALA A 193 -1.51 -9.75 -10.96
N MET A 194 -0.71 -9.26 -10.02
CA MET A 194 -0.22 -10.05 -8.87
C MET A 194 -1.39 -10.59 -8.02
N ILE A 195 -2.32 -9.71 -7.63
CA ILE A 195 -3.51 -10.07 -6.84
C ILE A 195 -4.32 -11.13 -7.55
N ALA A 196 -4.62 -10.94 -8.85
CA ALA A 196 -5.40 -11.87 -9.64
C ALA A 196 -4.72 -13.23 -9.88
N SER A 197 -3.42 -13.33 -9.58
CA SER A 197 -2.59 -14.51 -9.82
C SER A 197 -2.32 -15.34 -8.56
N ALA A 198 -2.86 -14.95 -7.39
CA ALA A 198 -2.60 -15.65 -6.14
C ALA A 198 -3.89 -16.12 -5.46
N ALA A 199 -3.79 -17.23 -4.73
CA ALA A 199 -4.90 -17.77 -3.94
C ALA A 199 -5.13 -16.95 -2.65
N GLU A 200 -4.05 -16.50 -2.02
CA GLU A 200 -4.09 -15.65 -0.84
C GLU A 200 -3.30 -14.36 -1.08
N VAL A 201 -3.81 -13.25 -0.54
CA VAL A 201 -3.19 -11.93 -0.70
C VAL A 201 -2.99 -11.27 0.67
N VAL A 202 -1.74 -11.02 1.01
CA VAL A 202 -1.30 -10.40 2.26
C VAL A 202 -0.83 -8.98 2.00
N ALA A 203 -1.48 -8.01 2.60
CA ALA A 203 -1.07 -6.62 2.55
C ALA A 203 -0.14 -6.27 3.72
N LEU A 204 1.08 -5.80 3.43
CA LEU A 204 1.99 -5.25 4.43
C LEU A 204 1.83 -3.74 4.49
N THR A 205 1.39 -3.22 5.62
CA THR A 205 1.13 -1.79 5.76
C THR A 205 1.57 -1.25 7.12
N SER A 206 2.19 -0.09 7.12
CA SER A 206 2.47 0.67 8.33
C SER A 206 1.29 1.57 8.70
N ALA A 207 1.24 1.97 9.98
CA ALA A 207 0.12 2.72 10.58
C ALA A 207 -0.27 3.97 9.78
N GLU A 208 0.72 4.72 9.29
CA GLU A 208 0.50 5.99 8.57
C GLU A 208 -0.14 5.83 7.18
N LYS A 209 -0.23 4.60 6.66
CA LYS A 209 -0.85 4.32 5.35
C LYS A 209 -2.31 3.88 5.46
N LEU A 210 -2.74 3.49 6.67
CA LEU A 210 -4.13 3.16 6.94
C LEU A 210 -5.01 4.42 6.91
N GLY A 211 -6.19 4.31 6.32
CA GLY A 211 -7.11 5.44 6.14
C GLY A 211 -6.66 6.47 5.09
N THR A 212 -5.61 6.19 4.29
CA THR A 212 -5.12 7.07 3.24
C THR A 212 -5.52 6.61 1.84
N ALA A 213 -5.47 7.52 0.87
CA ALA A 213 -5.72 7.22 -0.53
C ALA A 213 -4.66 7.84 -1.45
N ALA A 214 -4.48 7.20 -2.60
CA ALA A 214 -3.61 7.64 -3.69
C ALA A 214 -4.39 7.68 -5.02
N PRO A 215 -3.86 8.33 -6.08
CA PRO A 215 -4.59 8.58 -7.33
C PRO A 215 -5.05 7.33 -8.09
N TYR A 216 -4.28 6.21 -8.02
CA TYR A 216 -4.55 5.04 -8.85
C TYR A 216 -4.98 3.86 -8.00
N ILE A 217 -6.23 3.41 -8.20
CA ILE A 217 -6.81 2.28 -7.50
C ILE A 217 -6.19 0.98 -8.00
N ILE A 218 -5.78 0.12 -7.10
CA ILE A 218 -5.30 -1.25 -7.38
C ILE A 218 -6.50 -2.20 -7.37
N GLY A 219 -7.27 -2.24 -6.30
CA GLY A 219 -8.43 -3.09 -6.15
C GLY A 219 -9.24 -2.79 -4.88
N PRO A 220 -10.39 -3.44 -4.70
CA PRO A 220 -11.16 -3.36 -3.47
C PRO A 220 -10.44 -4.12 -2.34
N LEU A 221 -10.82 -3.82 -1.09
CA LEU A 221 -10.28 -4.54 0.07
C LEU A 221 -10.66 -6.01 0.12
N SER A 222 -11.76 -6.39 -0.53
CA SER A 222 -12.20 -7.80 -0.65
C SER A 222 -11.19 -8.70 -1.37
N ASP A 223 -10.23 -8.13 -2.09
CA ASP A 223 -9.16 -8.86 -2.73
C ASP A 223 -8.07 -9.31 -1.73
N LEU A 224 -8.10 -8.79 -0.49
CA LEU A 224 -7.14 -9.13 0.56
C LEU A 224 -7.69 -10.24 1.46
N THR A 225 -6.85 -11.22 1.76
CA THR A 225 -7.11 -12.24 2.80
C THR A 225 -6.56 -11.80 4.15
N HIS A 226 -5.40 -11.12 4.16
CA HIS A 226 -4.73 -10.68 5.37
C HIS A 226 -4.20 -9.25 5.26
N ILE A 227 -4.18 -8.56 6.40
CA ILE A 227 -3.42 -7.32 6.59
C ILE A 227 -2.46 -7.54 7.75
N VAL A 228 -1.17 -7.27 7.52
CA VAL A 228 -0.13 -7.27 8.56
C VAL A 228 0.28 -5.83 8.83
N THR A 229 0.17 -5.39 10.08
CA THR A 229 0.48 -4.03 10.49
C THR A 229 1.12 -3.98 11.88
N GLU A 230 1.52 -2.81 12.32
CA GLU A 230 2.14 -2.59 13.62
C GLU A 230 1.19 -2.88 14.78
N ARG A 231 1.73 -3.39 15.87
CA ARG A 231 0.99 -3.64 17.13
C ARG A 231 0.38 -2.36 17.71
N SER A 232 1.04 -1.23 17.52
CA SER A 232 0.63 0.08 18.01
C SER A 232 -0.64 0.65 17.36
N VAL A 233 -1.11 0.08 16.23
CA VAL A 233 -2.32 0.55 15.56
C VAL A 233 -3.55 0.31 16.44
N PRO A 234 -4.35 1.35 16.77
CA PRO A 234 -5.54 1.21 17.59
C PRO A 234 -6.61 0.31 16.97
N ASP A 235 -7.41 -0.35 17.82
CA ASP A 235 -8.50 -1.22 17.36
C ASP A 235 -9.55 -0.48 16.53
N GLU A 236 -9.82 0.77 16.85
CA GLU A 236 -10.77 1.63 16.14
C GLU A 236 -10.35 1.85 14.67
N VAL A 237 -9.04 1.98 14.42
CA VAL A 237 -8.49 2.13 13.06
C VAL A 237 -8.63 0.83 12.27
N LEU A 238 -8.50 -0.32 12.93
CA LEU A 238 -8.56 -1.64 12.30
C LEU A 238 -9.99 -2.20 12.17
N ALA A 239 -10.94 -1.70 12.96
CA ALA A 239 -12.31 -2.18 12.98
C ALA A 239 -12.99 -2.20 11.59
N PRO A 240 -12.88 -1.18 10.73
CA PRO A 240 -13.47 -1.20 9.39
C PRO A 240 -12.92 -2.32 8.49
N TYR A 241 -11.64 -2.64 8.61
CA TYR A 241 -11.01 -3.72 7.84
C TYR A 241 -11.45 -5.09 8.32
N ARG A 242 -11.56 -5.27 9.65
CA ARG A 242 -12.06 -6.51 10.27
C ARG A 242 -13.50 -6.78 9.88
N ALA A 243 -14.33 -5.76 9.77
CA ALA A 243 -15.73 -5.87 9.37
C ALA A 243 -15.92 -6.41 7.93
N LEU A 244 -14.89 -6.32 7.09
CA LEU A 244 -14.86 -6.89 5.74
C LEU A 244 -14.40 -8.35 5.70
N GLY A 245 -14.17 -9.00 6.85
CA GLY A 245 -13.73 -10.39 6.93
C GLY A 245 -12.23 -10.60 6.73
N ILE A 246 -11.43 -9.52 6.68
CA ILE A 246 -9.98 -9.60 6.49
C ILE A 246 -9.31 -10.02 7.80
N THR A 247 -8.43 -11.00 7.74
CA THR A 247 -7.61 -11.41 8.89
C THR A 247 -6.55 -10.36 9.19
N LEU A 248 -6.51 -9.88 10.43
CA LEU A 248 -5.56 -8.86 10.87
C LEU A 248 -4.47 -9.48 11.75
N LEU A 249 -3.20 -9.32 11.33
CA LEU A 249 -2.05 -9.70 12.15
C LEU A 249 -1.34 -8.43 12.61
N ARG A 250 -1.01 -8.41 13.91
CA ARG A 250 -0.24 -7.33 14.54
C ARG A 250 1.17 -7.79 14.86
N ALA A 251 2.14 -7.06 14.36
CA ALA A 251 3.58 -7.31 14.50
C ALA A 251 4.16 -6.72 15.80
#